data_21df13994517c4e9dc7a541884319369
#
_entry.id   21df13994517c4e9dc7a541884319369
#
_cell.length_a   1.000
_cell.length_b   1.000
_cell.length_c   1.000
_cell.angle_alpha   90.00
_cell.angle_beta   90.00
_cell.angle_gamma   90.00
#
_symmetry.space_group_name_H-M   'P 1'
#
loop_
_entity.id
_entity.type
_entity.pdbx_description
1 polymer ?
#
loop_
_entity_poly.entity_id
_entity_poly.type
_entity_poly.pdbx_seq_one_letter_code
_entity_poly.pdbx_strand_id
1 'polypeptide(L)'
;MNSHLPASLTLSFTGFAQRGGCTDHHSDGWGIAFFESDDSEPGKGVRHFVDKHSAVTSPIAQMLKNYPIKSHNVVAHVRKATVGQVTLENTHPFVRELWGRYWVFAHNGDLKNYNPNLHGHFKPVGNTDSERAFCWLMQELDKSHADVPSVDELTRTLQELVPQISKHGTFNFLLSNGQALWAHATTKLCYVLRGHPFHEVHLKDDDVTVNLAKLNSPQDRLAIIVTEPLTTDEDWTAFKPGELKVFVDGTLAHCSCQCAAPPRPAPITDPFGPVPVVPEGPAPQCKRACAASSACTNMAATSNPV
;
A
#
# COMPACT_ATOMS: atom_id res chain seq x y z
N MET A 1 5.06 -1.52 -8.94
CA MET A 1 5.97 -0.57 -9.62
C MET A 1 6.13 0.67 -8.74
N ASN A 2 7.35 1.16 -8.65
CA ASN A 2 7.67 2.47 -8.06
C ASN A 2 8.55 3.22 -9.07
N SER A 3 8.37 4.52 -9.24
CA SER A 3 9.10 5.30 -10.24
C SER A 3 9.38 6.73 -9.77
N HIS A 4 10.48 7.31 -10.31
CA HIS A 4 10.89 8.68 -10.04
C HIS A 4 9.94 9.71 -10.67
N LEU A 5 9.56 9.49 -11.92
CA LEU A 5 8.53 10.26 -12.62
C LEU A 5 7.29 9.40 -12.86
N PRO A 6 6.11 9.99 -13.07
CA PRO A 6 4.90 9.21 -13.36
C PRO A 6 5.09 8.34 -14.61
N ALA A 7 5.31 7.05 -14.41
CA ALA A 7 5.57 6.10 -15.47
C ALA A 7 4.27 5.52 -16.04
N SER A 8 4.24 5.27 -17.36
CA SER A 8 3.12 4.60 -18.02
C SER A 8 3.14 3.10 -17.72
N LEU A 9 1.98 2.58 -17.32
CA LEU A 9 1.81 1.16 -16.99
C LEU A 9 1.14 0.35 -18.11
N THR A 10 0.65 0.98 -19.17
CA THR A 10 -0.23 0.36 -20.16
C THR A 10 0.33 -0.96 -20.74
N LEU A 11 1.62 -1.00 -21.09
CA LEU A 11 2.26 -2.20 -21.63
C LEU A 11 2.43 -3.31 -20.58
N SER A 12 2.94 -2.95 -19.39
CA SER A 12 3.11 -3.91 -18.29
C SER A 12 1.77 -4.47 -17.81
N PHE A 13 0.71 -3.67 -17.84
CA PHE A 13 -0.63 -4.12 -17.48
C PHE A 13 -1.21 -5.09 -18.52
N THR A 14 -0.92 -4.91 -19.80
CA THR A 14 -1.39 -5.82 -20.86
C THR A 14 -0.82 -7.24 -20.66
N GLY A 15 0.50 -7.38 -20.52
CA GLY A 15 1.14 -8.66 -20.21
C GLY A 15 0.69 -9.25 -18.87
N PHE A 16 0.57 -8.40 -17.83
CA PHE A 16 0.07 -8.82 -16.52
C PHE A 16 -1.38 -9.35 -16.57
N ALA A 17 -2.27 -8.72 -17.35
CA ALA A 17 -3.64 -9.16 -17.50
C ALA A 17 -3.76 -10.53 -18.18
N GLN A 18 -2.82 -10.92 -19.05
CA GLN A 18 -2.77 -12.26 -19.67
C GLN A 18 -2.56 -13.36 -18.62
N ARG A 19 -1.81 -13.10 -17.54
CA ARG A 19 -1.64 -14.03 -16.41
C ARG A 19 -2.95 -14.32 -15.68
N GLY A 20 -3.93 -13.44 -15.81
CA GLY A 20 -5.25 -13.57 -15.21
C GLY A 20 -6.20 -14.50 -15.97
N GLY A 21 -5.76 -15.70 -16.35
CA GLY A 21 -6.60 -16.74 -16.93
C GLY A 21 -6.26 -17.15 -18.38
N CYS A 22 -5.16 -16.63 -18.97
CA CYS A 22 -4.67 -17.05 -20.28
C CYS A 22 -3.34 -17.81 -20.16
N THR A 23 -2.29 -17.17 -19.68
CA THR A 23 -0.94 -17.79 -19.53
C THR A 23 -0.75 -18.45 -18.17
N ASP A 24 -1.62 -18.16 -17.18
CA ASP A 24 -1.64 -18.79 -15.85
C ASP A 24 -3.08 -19.08 -15.40
N HIS A 25 -3.23 -19.99 -14.42
CA HIS A 25 -4.53 -20.43 -13.87
C HIS A 25 -5.10 -19.48 -12.79
N HIS A 26 -4.66 -18.23 -12.74
CA HIS A 26 -5.13 -17.22 -11.79
C HIS A 26 -6.39 -16.50 -12.30
N SER A 27 -7.55 -17.14 -12.17
CA SER A 27 -8.82 -16.64 -12.74
C SER A 27 -9.84 -16.13 -11.73
N ASP A 28 -9.46 -16.06 -10.44
CA ASP A 28 -10.39 -15.83 -9.31
C ASP A 28 -10.47 -14.36 -8.89
N GLY A 29 -10.28 -13.46 -9.85
CA GLY A 29 -10.31 -12.03 -9.66
C GLY A 29 -8.97 -11.37 -9.88
N TRP A 30 -9.00 -10.06 -10.00
CA TRP A 30 -7.83 -9.20 -10.17
C TRP A 30 -8.10 -7.80 -9.64
N GLY A 31 -7.06 -7.05 -9.45
CA GLY A 31 -7.20 -5.63 -9.16
C GLY A 31 -5.90 -4.87 -9.33
N ILE A 32 -6.05 -3.56 -9.41
CA ILE A 32 -4.98 -2.61 -9.51
C ILE A 32 -5.32 -1.36 -8.70
N ALA A 33 -4.34 -0.86 -7.99
CA ALA A 33 -4.40 0.45 -7.35
C ALA A 33 -3.17 1.27 -7.76
N PHE A 34 -3.38 2.52 -8.10
CA PHE A 34 -2.32 3.44 -8.44
C PHE A 34 -2.57 4.82 -7.85
N PHE A 35 -1.49 5.44 -7.40
CA PHE A 35 -1.53 6.75 -6.78
C PHE A 35 -1.47 7.82 -7.86
N GLU A 36 -2.46 8.69 -7.87
CA GLU A 36 -2.44 9.85 -8.75
C GLU A 36 -1.47 10.90 -8.22
N SER A 37 -0.70 11.45 -9.15
CA SER A 37 0.16 12.59 -8.89
C SER A 37 -0.56 13.83 -9.38
N ASP A 38 -1.03 14.65 -8.46
CA ASP A 38 -1.37 16.04 -8.76
C ASP A 38 -0.13 16.90 -8.46
N ASP A 39 0.05 17.99 -9.18
CA ASP A 39 1.24 18.85 -9.09
C ASP A 39 1.48 19.43 -7.69
N SER A 40 0.46 19.41 -6.82
CA SER A 40 0.52 19.99 -5.48
C SER A 40 1.00 19.04 -4.39
N GLU A 41 0.61 17.76 -4.42
CA GLU A 41 1.01 16.74 -3.43
C GLU A 41 1.00 15.33 -4.05
N PRO A 42 2.17 14.83 -4.49
CA PRO A 42 2.26 13.50 -5.10
C PRO A 42 1.84 12.39 -4.13
N GLY A 43 0.96 11.49 -4.61
CA GLY A 43 0.69 10.24 -3.94
C GLY A 43 -0.41 10.25 -2.87
N LYS A 44 -1.31 11.25 -2.82
CA LYS A 44 -2.47 11.23 -1.92
C LYS A 44 -3.69 10.52 -2.50
N GLY A 45 -4.05 10.81 -3.76
CA GLY A 45 -5.20 10.19 -4.42
C GLY A 45 -4.90 8.76 -4.87
N VAL A 46 -5.84 7.84 -4.68
CA VAL A 46 -5.73 6.46 -5.15
C VAL A 46 -6.89 6.14 -6.07
N ARG A 47 -6.59 5.67 -7.28
CA ARG A 47 -7.56 4.94 -8.10
C ARG A 47 -7.44 3.47 -7.82
N HIS A 48 -8.56 2.84 -7.49
CA HIS A 48 -8.63 1.44 -7.12
C HIS A 48 -9.70 0.74 -7.96
N PHE A 49 -9.29 -0.25 -8.74
CA PHE A 49 -10.16 -1.08 -9.56
C PHE A 49 -9.97 -2.54 -9.16
N VAL A 50 -11.07 -3.19 -8.84
CA VAL A 50 -11.11 -4.64 -8.54
C VAL A 50 -12.26 -5.30 -9.27
N ASP A 51 -12.05 -6.52 -9.72
CA ASP A 51 -13.07 -7.36 -10.32
C ASP A 51 -12.89 -8.81 -9.85
N LYS A 52 -14.00 -9.48 -9.55
CA LYS A 52 -14.00 -10.89 -9.16
C LYS A 52 -13.85 -11.85 -10.35
N HIS A 53 -14.03 -11.35 -11.58
CA HIS A 53 -13.85 -12.11 -12.81
C HIS A 53 -12.38 -12.13 -13.22
N SER A 54 -12.04 -13.05 -14.09
CA SER A 54 -10.70 -13.13 -14.70
C SER A 54 -10.34 -11.82 -15.41
N ALA A 55 -9.08 -11.38 -15.30
CA ALA A 55 -8.59 -10.17 -15.96
C ALA A 55 -8.73 -10.24 -17.50
N VAL A 56 -8.67 -11.44 -18.07
CA VAL A 56 -8.84 -11.65 -19.53
C VAL A 56 -10.26 -11.34 -19.99
N THR A 57 -11.28 -11.67 -19.19
CA THR A 57 -12.69 -11.50 -19.53
C THR A 57 -13.34 -10.25 -18.94
N SER A 58 -12.64 -9.57 -18.05
CA SER A 58 -13.17 -8.39 -17.34
C SER A 58 -13.33 -7.18 -18.27
N PRO A 59 -14.53 -6.59 -18.39
CA PRO A 59 -14.72 -5.33 -19.12
C PRO A 59 -13.90 -4.17 -18.53
N ILE A 60 -13.69 -4.17 -17.22
CA ILE A 60 -12.88 -3.15 -16.52
C ILE A 60 -11.42 -3.29 -16.94
N ALA A 61 -10.88 -4.50 -17.02
CA ALA A 61 -9.52 -4.74 -17.49
C ALA A 61 -9.35 -4.29 -18.95
N GLN A 62 -10.33 -4.53 -19.81
CA GLN A 62 -10.29 -4.07 -21.20
C GLN A 62 -10.32 -2.53 -21.30
N MET A 63 -11.11 -1.87 -20.47
CA MET A 63 -11.10 -0.42 -20.37
C MET A 63 -9.72 0.10 -19.94
N LEU A 64 -9.13 -0.50 -18.91
CA LEU A 64 -7.84 -0.08 -18.35
C LEU A 64 -6.66 -0.32 -19.30
N LYS A 65 -6.72 -1.28 -20.21
CA LYS A 65 -5.71 -1.46 -21.27
C LYS A 65 -5.56 -0.20 -22.15
N ASN A 66 -6.65 0.55 -22.33
CA ASN A 66 -6.68 1.76 -23.12
C ASN A 66 -6.64 3.04 -22.26
N TYR A 67 -6.64 2.92 -20.95
CA TYR A 67 -6.58 4.05 -20.04
C TYR A 67 -5.11 4.48 -19.84
N PRO A 68 -4.79 5.76 -20.01
CA PRO A 68 -3.42 6.23 -19.88
C PRO A 68 -3.00 6.33 -18.39
N ILE A 69 -2.70 5.19 -17.78
CA ILE A 69 -2.23 5.14 -16.39
C ILE A 69 -0.82 5.70 -16.35
N LYS A 70 -0.63 6.80 -15.62
CA LYS A 70 0.67 7.35 -15.24
C LYS A 70 0.71 7.51 -13.73
N SER A 71 1.70 6.91 -13.08
CA SER A 71 1.78 6.90 -11.63
C SER A 71 3.21 6.67 -11.13
N HIS A 72 3.52 7.20 -9.95
CA HIS A 72 4.75 6.89 -9.22
C HIS A 72 4.68 5.53 -8.52
N ASN A 73 3.50 5.12 -8.03
CA ASN A 73 3.33 3.86 -7.31
C ASN A 73 2.11 3.12 -7.82
N VAL A 74 2.31 1.87 -8.21
CA VAL A 74 1.26 0.97 -8.66
C VAL A 74 1.40 -0.38 -7.99
N VAL A 75 0.30 -0.89 -7.45
CA VAL A 75 0.18 -2.25 -6.91
C VAL A 75 -0.93 -2.95 -7.69
N ALA A 76 -0.60 -4.07 -8.32
CA ALA A 76 -1.53 -4.89 -9.06
C ALA A 76 -1.44 -6.35 -8.61
N HIS A 77 -2.55 -7.06 -8.64
CA HIS A 77 -2.63 -8.46 -8.24
C HIS A 77 -3.62 -9.24 -9.09
N VAL A 78 -3.22 -10.44 -9.53
CA VAL A 78 -4.10 -11.45 -10.13
C VAL A 78 -4.29 -12.55 -9.12
N ARG A 79 -5.54 -12.83 -8.80
CA ARG A 79 -5.89 -13.74 -7.69
C ARG A 79 -6.03 -15.17 -8.15
N LYS A 80 -5.42 -16.08 -7.38
CA LYS A 80 -5.79 -17.48 -7.28
C LYS A 80 -6.31 -17.72 -5.87
N ALA A 81 -7.58 -18.05 -5.73
CA ALA A 81 -8.19 -18.23 -4.42
C ALA A 81 -7.67 -19.50 -3.76
N THR A 82 -6.90 -19.36 -2.69
CA THR A 82 -6.51 -20.44 -1.77
C THR A 82 -7.34 -20.39 -0.51
N VAL A 83 -7.68 -19.19 -0.04
CA VAL A 83 -8.51 -18.91 1.14
C VAL A 83 -9.57 -17.88 0.77
N GLY A 84 -10.78 -18.05 1.30
CA GLY A 84 -11.93 -17.18 1.08
C GLY A 84 -12.64 -17.39 -0.25
N GLN A 85 -13.87 -16.87 -0.32
CA GLN A 85 -14.70 -16.95 -1.52
C GLN A 85 -14.21 -16.02 -2.62
N VAL A 86 -14.61 -16.29 -3.87
CA VAL A 86 -14.37 -15.40 -5.02
C VAL A 86 -15.39 -14.27 -4.98
N THR A 87 -15.06 -13.21 -4.26
CA THR A 87 -15.90 -12.02 -4.05
C THR A 87 -15.03 -10.75 -4.10
N LEU A 88 -15.65 -9.59 -4.27
CA LEU A 88 -14.91 -8.33 -4.38
C LEU A 88 -14.16 -7.98 -3.10
N GLU A 89 -14.78 -8.19 -1.94
CA GLU A 89 -14.17 -7.93 -0.64
C GLU A 89 -12.94 -8.79 -0.34
N ASN A 90 -12.77 -9.89 -1.06
CA ASN A 90 -11.63 -10.79 -0.96
C ASN A 90 -10.59 -10.57 -2.07
N THR A 91 -10.78 -9.56 -2.93
CA THR A 91 -9.93 -9.30 -4.09
C THR A 91 -8.90 -8.22 -3.77
N HIS A 92 -7.62 -8.53 -4.02
CA HIS A 92 -6.51 -7.58 -3.87
C HIS A 92 -6.45 -6.57 -5.04
N PRO A 93 -5.76 -5.42 -4.82
CA PRO A 93 -5.15 -4.98 -3.58
C PRO A 93 -6.19 -4.46 -2.59
N PHE A 94 -5.90 -4.56 -1.29
CA PHE A 94 -6.69 -3.93 -0.24
C PHE A 94 -6.24 -2.49 -0.02
N VAL A 95 -7.18 -1.62 0.37
CA VAL A 95 -6.92 -0.20 0.63
C VAL A 95 -7.45 0.17 2.01
N ARG A 96 -6.63 0.87 2.80
CA ARG A 96 -7.03 1.46 4.10
C ARG A 96 -6.46 2.87 4.19
N GLU A 97 -7.07 3.69 5.01
CA GLU A 97 -6.57 5.02 5.34
C GLU A 97 -5.84 4.96 6.69
N LEU A 98 -4.72 5.65 6.80
CA LEU A 98 -4.03 5.92 8.07
C LEU A 98 -3.21 7.21 7.93
N TRP A 99 -3.37 8.12 8.89
CA TRP A 99 -2.70 9.43 8.97
C TRP A 99 -2.96 10.33 7.75
N GLY A 100 -4.21 10.32 7.22
CA GLY A 100 -4.59 11.11 6.06
C GLY A 100 -3.98 10.63 4.75
N ARG A 101 -3.51 9.36 4.67
CA ARG A 101 -2.95 8.72 3.49
C ARG A 101 -3.61 7.39 3.22
N TYR A 102 -3.76 7.06 1.94
CA TYR A 102 -4.13 5.72 1.55
C TYR A 102 -2.94 4.77 1.60
N TRP A 103 -3.19 3.60 2.12
CA TRP A 103 -2.27 2.47 2.16
C TRP A 103 -2.84 1.36 1.27
N VAL A 104 -2.02 0.87 0.37
CA VAL A 104 -2.39 -0.16 -0.60
C VAL A 104 -1.56 -1.40 -0.35
N PHE A 105 -2.23 -2.56 -0.24
CA PHE A 105 -1.59 -3.82 0.11
C PHE A 105 -2.03 -4.96 -0.80
N ALA A 106 -1.07 -5.74 -1.29
CA ALA A 106 -1.31 -7.00 -1.97
C ALA A 106 -0.41 -8.10 -1.39
N HIS A 107 -0.99 -9.27 -1.18
CA HIS A 107 -0.31 -10.44 -0.62
C HIS A 107 -0.46 -11.64 -1.55
N ASN A 108 0.64 -12.34 -1.79
CA ASN A 108 0.72 -13.62 -2.46
C ASN A 108 1.25 -14.65 -1.46
N GLY A 109 0.38 -15.53 -1.00
CA GLY A 109 0.71 -16.54 0.00
C GLY A 109 -0.49 -17.13 0.70
N ASP A 110 -0.22 -17.83 1.80
CA ASP A 110 -1.21 -18.49 2.67
C ASP A 110 -0.69 -18.46 4.11
N LEU A 111 -1.47 -17.89 5.03
CA LEU A 111 -1.15 -17.77 6.44
C LEU A 111 -2.03 -18.72 7.26
N LYS A 112 -1.45 -19.81 7.71
CA LYS A 112 -2.15 -20.87 8.48
C LYS A 112 -2.33 -20.47 9.93
N ASN A 113 -3.56 -20.66 10.43
CA ASN A 113 -3.92 -20.37 11.83
C ASN A 113 -3.58 -18.92 12.25
N TYR A 114 -3.59 -18.00 11.30
CA TYR A 114 -3.35 -16.60 11.55
C TYR A 114 -4.65 -15.90 11.94
N ASN A 115 -4.83 -15.67 13.22
CA ASN A 115 -5.99 -15.00 13.77
C ASN A 115 -5.54 -13.94 14.80
N PRO A 116 -4.99 -12.81 14.33
CA PRO A 116 -4.50 -11.77 15.21
C PRO A 116 -5.65 -11.09 15.96
N ASN A 117 -5.36 -10.60 17.16
CA ASN A 117 -6.33 -9.79 17.90
C ASN A 117 -6.43 -8.41 17.24
N LEU A 118 -7.55 -8.16 16.56
CA LEU A 118 -7.88 -6.88 15.94
C LEU A 118 -8.82 -6.10 16.86
N HIS A 119 -8.32 -4.98 17.34
CA HIS A 119 -9.10 -4.01 18.11
C HIS A 119 -8.93 -2.63 17.48
N GLY A 120 -9.94 -1.77 17.56
CA GLY A 120 -9.89 -0.43 16.97
C GLY A 120 -10.51 -0.34 15.58
N HIS A 121 -9.91 0.51 14.73
CA HIS A 121 -10.52 0.95 13.47
C HIS A 121 -10.35 -0.03 12.30
N PHE A 122 -9.27 -0.82 12.31
CA PHE A 122 -8.95 -1.69 11.19
C PHE A 122 -9.60 -3.06 11.35
N LYS A 123 -10.65 -3.30 10.56
CA LYS A 123 -11.39 -4.57 10.54
C LYS A 123 -11.44 -5.11 9.12
N PRO A 124 -11.28 -6.43 8.92
CA PRO A 124 -11.50 -7.03 7.62
C PRO A 124 -12.98 -6.94 7.23
N VAL A 125 -13.24 -6.68 5.96
CA VAL A 125 -14.57 -6.72 5.34
C VAL A 125 -14.84 -8.11 4.80
N GLY A 126 -13.80 -8.72 4.19
CA GLY A 126 -13.82 -10.09 3.73
C GLY A 126 -13.38 -11.09 4.81
N ASN A 127 -13.00 -12.27 4.36
CA ASN A 127 -12.62 -13.37 5.25
C ASN A 127 -11.24 -13.97 4.94
N THR A 128 -10.40 -13.26 4.16
CA THR A 128 -9.06 -13.73 3.83
C THR A 128 -8.08 -13.46 4.98
N ASP A 129 -7.09 -14.35 5.09
CA ASP A 129 -5.91 -14.18 5.93
C ASP A 129 -5.10 -12.94 5.55
N SER A 130 -5.02 -12.65 4.25
CA SER A 130 -4.35 -11.50 3.67
C SER A 130 -4.90 -10.17 4.18
N GLU A 131 -6.23 -10.00 4.18
CA GLU A 131 -6.85 -8.79 4.68
C GLU A 131 -6.69 -8.63 6.20
N ARG A 132 -6.75 -9.75 6.94
CA ARG A 132 -6.46 -9.76 8.39
C ARG A 132 -5.04 -9.33 8.67
N ALA A 133 -4.07 -9.81 7.88
CA ALA A 133 -2.67 -9.40 7.99
C ALA A 133 -2.49 -7.92 7.73
N PHE A 134 -3.16 -7.39 6.71
CA PHE A 134 -3.12 -5.96 6.42
C PHE A 134 -3.76 -5.13 7.54
N CYS A 135 -4.95 -5.51 8.03
CA CYS A 135 -5.59 -4.83 9.16
C CYS A 135 -4.71 -4.82 10.41
N TRP A 136 -4.02 -5.94 10.69
CA TRP A 136 -3.11 -6.02 11.81
C TRP A 136 -1.87 -5.13 11.62
N LEU A 137 -1.28 -5.11 10.43
CA LEU A 137 -0.16 -4.20 10.13
C LEU A 137 -0.57 -2.74 10.34
N MET A 138 -1.73 -2.33 9.82
CA MET A 138 -2.24 -0.97 9.97
C MET A 138 -2.46 -0.62 11.45
N GLN A 139 -3.03 -1.55 12.24
CA GLN A 139 -3.23 -1.39 13.67
C GLN A 139 -1.92 -1.21 14.43
N GLU A 140 -0.89 -2.02 14.13
CA GLU A 140 0.39 -1.93 14.82
C GLU A 140 1.19 -0.69 14.39
N LEU A 141 1.06 -0.25 13.14
CA LEU A 141 1.62 1.04 12.69
C LEU A 141 0.97 2.22 13.43
N ASP A 142 -0.35 2.25 13.54
CA ASP A 142 -1.12 3.29 14.27
C ASP A 142 -0.73 3.36 15.75
N LYS A 143 -0.48 2.22 16.39
CA LYS A 143 0.02 2.16 17.77
C LYS A 143 1.46 2.65 17.94
N SER A 144 2.28 2.45 16.90
CA SER A 144 3.71 2.74 16.96
C SER A 144 4.05 4.19 16.70
N HIS A 145 3.17 4.93 16.00
CA HIS A 145 3.42 6.30 15.56
C HIS A 145 2.14 7.13 15.62
N ALA A 146 2.25 8.37 16.11
CA ALA A 146 1.10 9.30 16.19
C ALA A 146 0.77 9.96 14.85
N ASP A 147 1.76 10.15 13.97
CA ASP A 147 1.66 10.79 12.66
C ASP A 147 2.46 10.00 11.63
N VAL A 148 2.40 10.43 10.36
CA VAL A 148 3.18 9.81 9.28
C VAL A 148 4.68 9.86 9.57
N PRO A 149 5.33 8.73 9.87
CA PRO A 149 6.77 8.70 10.11
C PRO A 149 7.54 8.81 8.80
N SER A 150 8.85 9.00 8.90
CA SER A 150 9.74 8.88 7.75
C SER A 150 9.73 7.47 7.15
N VAL A 151 10.14 7.35 5.89
CA VAL A 151 10.25 6.04 5.21
C VAL A 151 11.19 5.08 5.98
N ASP A 152 12.26 5.61 6.57
CA ASP A 152 13.22 4.83 7.35
C ASP A 152 12.62 4.33 8.68
N GLU A 153 11.83 5.14 9.36
CA GLU A 153 11.12 4.73 10.58
C GLU A 153 10.06 3.69 10.29
N LEU A 154 9.25 3.91 9.25
CA LEU A 154 8.28 2.92 8.77
C LEU A 154 8.96 1.59 8.40
N THR A 155 10.10 1.65 7.71
CA THR A 155 10.84 0.45 7.34
C THR A 155 11.32 -0.32 8.56
N ARG A 156 11.85 0.37 9.58
CA ARG A 156 12.26 -0.28 10.85
C ARG A 156 11.08 -0.91 11.57
N THR A 157 9.95 -0.22 11.66
CA THR A 157 8.75 -0.77 12.27
C THR A 157 8.24 -2.01 11.50
N LEU A 158 8.22 -1.97 10.17
CA LEU A 158 7.85 -3.12 9.36
C LEU A 158 8.83 -4.29 9.52
N GLN A 159 10.14 -4.03 9.70
CA GLN A 159 11.12 -5.08 9.98
C GLN A 159 10.85 -5.82 11.31
N GLU A 160 10.26 -5.14 12.29
CA GLU A 160 9.85 -5.76 13.57
C GLU A 160 8.51 -6.52 13.45
N LEU A 161 7.58 -6.01 12.66
CA LEU A 161 6.23 -6.56 12.53
C LEU A 161 6.15 -7.75 11.56
N VAL A 162 6.80 -7.66 10.40
CA VAL A 162 6.72 -8.67 9.33
C VAL A 162 7.11 -10.08 9.78
N PRO A 163 8.16 -10.31 10.59
CA PRO A 163 8.49 -11.64 11.08
C PRO A 163 7.39 -12.26 11.95
N GLN A 164 6.54 -11.45 12.60
CA GLN A 164 5.44 -11.94 13.43
C GLN A 164 4.33 -12.56 12.58
N ILE A 165 4.13 -12.09 11.34
CA ILE A 165 3.18 -12.67 10.39
C ILE A 165 3.82 -13.83 9.64
N SER A 166 5.06 -13.68 9.18
CA SER A 166 5.75 -14.66 8.32
C SER A 166 5.91 -16.04 8.96
N LYS A 167 5.93 -16.13 10.29
CA LYS A 167 5.96 -17.42 11.01
C LYS A 167 4.70 -18.27 10.79
N HIS A 168 3.62 -17.68 10.28
CA HIS A 168 2.36 -18.37 10.00
C HIS A 168 2.27 -18.95 8.59
N GLY A 169 3.20 -18.66 7.69
CA GLY A 169 3.19 -19.21 6.34
C GLY A 169 3.89 -18.36 5.29
N THR A 170 3.48 -18.53 4.05
CA THR A 170 4.01 -17.76 2.93
C THR A 170 3.46 -16.34 2.97
N PHE A 171 4.36 -15.37 3.10
CA PHE A 171 4.01 -13.96 3.22
C PHE A 171 4.85 -13.10 2.25
N ASN A 172 4.50 -13.15 0.96
CA ASN A 172 5.07 -12.26 -0.04
C ASN A 172 4.11 -11.10 -0.24
N PHE A 173 4.53 -9.88 0.01
CA PHE A 173 3.63 -8.74 -0.11
C PHE A 173 4.26 -7.52 -0.78
N LEU A 174 3.39 -6.67 -1.29
CA LEU A 174 3.66 -5.29 -1.69
C LEU A 174 2.78 -4.37 -0.83
N LEU A 175 3.39 -3.34 -0.26
CA LEU A 175 2.73 -2.31 0.54
C LEU A 175 3.18 -0.94 0.05
N SER A 176 2.25 -0.01 -0.18
CA SER A 176 2.60 1.37 -0.56
C SER A 176 1.67 2.37 0.13
N ASN A 177 2.22 3.52 0.50
CA ASN A 177 1.49 4.69 0.99
C ASN A 177 1.59 5.89 0.03
N GLY A 178 2.02 5.65 -1.21
CA GLY A 178 2.25 6.67 -2.22
C GLY A 178 3.64 7.32 -2.18
N GLN A 179 4.34 7.31 -1.04
CA GLN A 179 5.70 7.82 -0.91
C GLN A 179 6.76 6.77 -1.27
N ALA A 180 6.49 5.52 -0.90
CA ALA A 180 7.39 4.41 -1.09
C ALA A 180 6.62 3.13 -1.43
N LEU A 181 7.34 2.12 -1.88
CA LEU A 181 6.85 0.76 -2.07
C LEU A 181 7.72 -0.20 -1.26
N TRP A 182 7.16 -0.80 -0.20
CA TRP A 182 7.79 -1.89 0.54
C TRP A 182 7.41 -3.22 -0.07
N ALA A 183 8.37 -4.10 -0.21
CA ALA A 183 8.19 -5.45 -0.71
C ALA A 183 8.90 -6.47 0.19
N HIS A 184 8.21 -7.53 0.54
CA HIS A 184 8.74 -8.61 1.36
C HIS A 184 8.51 -9.96 0.72
N ALA A 185 9.49 -10.84 0.85
CA ALA A 185 9.40 -12.21 0.34
C ALA A 185 9.78 -13.23 1.41
N THR A 186 8.90 -14.19 1.65
CA THR A 186 9.27 -15.44 2.33
C THR A 186 9.71 -16.52 1.34
N THR A 187 9.20 -16.46 0.11
CA THR A 187 9.47 -17.47 -0.92
C THR A 187 9.88 -16.85 -2.26
N LYS A 188 9.00 -16.08 -2.90
CA LYS A 188 9.15 -15.76 -4.32
C LYS A 188 8.76 -14.33 -4.64
N LEU A 189 9.76 -13.47 -4.76
CA LEU A 189 9.69 -12.17 -5.43
C LEU A 189 11.00 -11.92 -6.17
N CYS A 190 10.92 -11.15 -7.24
CA CYS A 190 12.07 -10.60 -7.92
C CYS A 190 11.80 -9.14 -8.32
N TYR A 191 12.84 -8.41 -8.60
CA TYR A 191 12.74 -7.03 -9.07
C TYR A 191 13.76 -6.74 -10.16
N VAL A 192 13.45 -5.74 -10.96
CA VAL A 192 14.38 -5.12 -11.91
C VAL A 192 14.37 -3.61 -11.70
N LEU A 193 15.53 -2.99 -11.78
CA LEU A 193 15.70 -1.54 -11.76
C LEU A 193 15.99 -1.07 -13.18
N ARG A 194 15.07 -0.29 -13.74
CA ARG A 194 15.21 0.28 -15.07
C ARG A 194 15.64 1.75 -14.98
N GLY A 195 16.65 2.09 -15.74
CA GLY A 195 17.18 3.45 -15.86
C GLY A 195 17.94 3.62 -17.17
N HIS A 196 18.37 4.84 -17.47
CA HIS A 196 19.15 5.11 -18.68
C HIS A 196 20.52 4.40 -18.63
N PRO A 197 21.00 3.79 -19.73
CA PRO A 197 20.36 3.69 -21.06
C PRO A 197 19.24 2.64 -21.09
N PHE A 198 18.11 3.01 -21.69
CA PHE A 198 16.99 2.08 -21.88
C PHE A 198 17.19 1.25 -23.15
N HIS A 199 16.83 -0.02 -23.07
CA HIS A 199 16.97 -1.00 -24.15
C HIS A 199 15.58 -1.48 -24.63
N GLU A 200 15.57 -2.30 -25.66
CA GLU A 200 14.41 -3.08 -26.03
C GLU A 200 14.26 -4.25 -25.06
N VAL A 201 13.01 -4.59 -24.73
CA VAL A 201 12.67 -5.71 -23.84
C VAL A 201 11.60 -6.57 -24.49
N HIS A 202 11.70 -7.87 -24.31
CA HIS A 202 10.74 -8.85 -24.81
C HIS A 202 9.83 -9.33 -23.67
N LEU A 203 8.52 -9.14 -23.85
CA LEU A 203 7.52 -9.57 -22.86
C LEU A 203 7.43 -11.09 -22.83
N LYS A 204 7.43 -11.68 -21.63
CA LYS A 204 7.36 -13.13 -21.43
C LYS A 204 5.98 -13.72 -21.77
N ASP A 205 4.92 -12.98 -21.50
CA ASP A 205 3.53 -13.45 -21.61
C ASP A 205 2.84 -13.00 -22.91
N ASP A 206 3.54 -12.29 -23.77
CA ASP A 206 3.05 -11.84 -25.08
C ASP A 206 4.24 -11.72 -26.03
N ASP A 207 4.05 -12.09 -27.31
CA ASP A 207 5.12 -11.99 -28.31
C ASP A 207 5.29 -10.54 -28.79
N VAL A 208 5.63 -9.68 -27.83
CA VAL A 208 5.78 -8.23 -28.02
C VAL A 208 7.16 -7.77 -27.53
N THR A 209 7.90 -7.15 -28.44
CA THR A 209 9.13 -6.43 -28.11
C THR A 209 8.82 -4.94 -27.94
N VAL A 210 9.28 -4.37 -26.84
CA VAL A 210 9.05 -2.99 -26.45
C VAL A 210 10.34 -2.22 -26.39
N ASN A 211 10.45 -1.15 -27.15
CA ASN A 211 11.60 -0.25 -27.07
C ASN A 211 11.38 0.76 -25.95
N LEU A 212 12.00 0.50 -24.79
CA LEU A 212 11.86 1.35 -23.61
C LEU A 212 12.47 2.75 -23.82
N ALA A 213 13.47 2.90 -24.70
CA ALA A 213 14.06 4.20 -24.99
C ALA A 213 13.10 5.15 -25.70
N LYS A 214 12.09 4.63 -26.40
CA LYS A 214 11.03 5.46 -27.03
C LYS A 214 9.95 5.89 -26.05
N LEU A 215 9.84 5.24 -24.90
CA LEU A 215 8.78 5.44 -23.91
C LEU A 215 9.25 6.22 -22.69
N ASN A 216 10.54 6.25 -22.42
CA ASN A 216 11.13 6.82 -21.23
C ASN A 216 12.17 7.89 -21.59
N SER A 217 12.31 8.87 -20.70
CA SER A 217 13.34 9.90 -20.77
C SER A 217 14.62 9.43 -20.05
N PRO A 218 15.78 10.04 -20.31
CA PRO A 218 17.02 9.68 -19.60
C PRO A 218 16.97 9.87 -18.08
N GLN A 219 16.02 10.65 -17.58
CA GLN A 219 15.82 10.91 -16.15
C GLN A 219 14.92 9.86 -15.48
N ASP A 220 14.20 9.06 -16.26
CA ASP A 220 13.28 8.07 -15.71
C ASP A 220 14.05 6.96 -14.99
N ARG A 221 13.54 6.57 -13.84
CA ARG A 221 13.98 5.42 -13.05
C ARG A 221 12.75 4.68 -12.56
N LEU A 222 12.74 3.38 -12.75
CA LEU A 222 11.64 2.52 -12.38
C LEU A 222 12.14 1.28 -11.66
N ALA A 223 11.48 0.94 -10.57
CA ALA A 223 11.59 -0.37 -9.93
C ALA A 223 10.32 -1.17 -10.21
N ILE A 224 10.47 -2.35 -10.80
CA ILE A 224 9.36 -3.26 -11.03
C ILE A 224 9.58 -4.49 -10.15
N ILE A 225 8.61 -4.81 -9.31
CA ILE A 225 8.67 -5.92 -8.36
C ILE A 225 7.52 -6.87 -8.67
N VAL A 226 7.83 -8.14 -8.85
CA VAL A 226 6.88 -9.17 -9.30
C VAL A 226 7.18 -10.52 -8.67
N THR A 227 6.21 -11.43 -8.69
CA THR A 227 6.41 -12.83 -8.31
C THR A 227 7.11 -13.64 -9.40
N GLU A 228 6.89 -13.27 -10.67
CA GLU A 228 7.51 -13.88 -11.85
C GLU A 228 7.96 -12.79 -12.81
N PRO A 229 9.17 -12.89 -13.41
CA PRO A 229 9.65 -11.95 -14.42
C PRO A 229 8.62 -11.65 -15.51
N LEU A 230 8.52 -10.37 -15.90
CA LEU A 230 7.65 -9.93 -16.99
C LEU A 230 8.33 -9.97 -18.36
N THR A 231 9.66 -10.02 -18.37
CA THR A 231 10.50 -9.99 -19.56
C THR A 231 11.51 -11.14 -19.51
N THR A 232 12.03 -11.54 -20.67
CA THR A 232 12.95 -12.66 -20.81
C THR A 232 14.42 -12.23 -20.90
N ASP A 233 14.67 -10.95 -21.15
CA ASP A 233 15.95 -10.36 -21.54
C ASP A 233 16.45 -9.27 -20.59
N GLU A 234 15.88 -9.19 -19.39
CA GLU A 234 16.33 -8.29 -18.32
C GLU A 234 16.90 -9.09 -17.13
N ASP A 235 17.84 -8.49 -16.41
CA ASP A 235 18.48 -9.07 -15.23
C ASP A 235 17.61 -8.91 -13.98
N TRP A 236 16.68 -9.82 -13.79
CA TRP A 236 15.82 -9.87 -12.61
C TRP A 236 16.56 -10.36 -11.37
N THR A 237 16.58 -9.55 -10.34
CA THR A 237 17.18 -9.90 -9.04
C THR A 237 16.15 -10.54 -8.13
N ALA A 238 16.40 -11.77 -7.68
CA ALA A 238 15.53 -12.47 -6.72
C ALA A 238 15.70 -11.93 -5.30
N PHE A 239 14.59 -11.86 -4.56
CA PHE A 239 14.64 -11.64 -3.12
C PHE A 239 15.15 -12.89 -2.40
N LYS A 240 15.90 -12.69 -1.33
CA LYS A 240 16.20 -13.76 -0.38
C LYS A 240 15.00 -13.98 0.55
N PRO A 241 14.76 -15.22 1.00
CA PRO A 241 13.71 -15.48 2.01
C PRO A 241 13.88 -14.62 3.26
N GLY A 242 12.81 -13.95 3.68
CA GLY A 242 12.80 -13.03 4.82
C GLY A 242 13.25 -11.61 4.50
N GLU A 243 13.64 -11.30 3.27
CA GLU A 243 14.04 -9.95 2.88
C GLU A 243 12.85 -9.00 2.81
N LEU A 244 12.99 -7.83 3.43
CA LEU A 244 12.15 -6.65 3.23
C LEU A 244 12.99 -5.58 2.53
N LYS A 245 12.53 -5.10 1.39
CA LYS A 245 13.15 -4.01 0.63
C LYS A 245 12.17 -2.87 0.48
N VAL A 246 12.70 -1.65 0.41
CA VAL A 246 11.91 -0.45 0.12
C VAL A 246 12.44 0.25 -1.12
N PHE A 247 11.50 0.67 -1.97
CA PHE A 247 11.78 1.36 -3.21
C PHE A 247 11.21 2.77 -3.13
N VAL A 248 12.04 3.75 -3.44
CA VAL A 248 11.70 5.17 -3.50
C VAL A 248 12.28 5.74 -4.78
N ASP A 249 11.50 6.53 -5.49
CA ASP A 249 11.92 7.19 -6.74
C ASP A 249 12.56 6.24 -7.75
N GLY A 250 11.99 5.06 -7.89
CA GLY A 250 12.44 4.04 -8.84
C GLY A 250 13.78 3.36 -8.47
N THR A 251 14.26 3.55 -7.24
CA THR A 251 15.53 2.97 -6.76
C THR A 251 15.32 2.15 -5.49
N LEU A 252 16.24 1.24 -5.21
CA LEU A 252 16.29 0.52 -3.94
C LEU A 252 16.86 1.46 -2.87
N ALA A 253 16.01 1.93 -1.95
CA ALA A 253 16.40 2.88 -0.91
C ALA A 253 16.91 2.18 0.35
N HIS A 254 16.34 1.02 0.71
CA HIS A 254 16.71 0.26 1.91
C HIS A 254 16.59 -1.24 1.68
N CYS A 255 17.52 -1.99 2.26
CA CYS A 255 17.48 -3.44 2.28
C CYS A 255 17.59 -3.92 3.72
N SER A 256 16.66 -4.74 4.18
CA SER A 256 16.80 -5.42 5.47
C SER A 256 17.90 -6.48 5.40
N CYS A 257 19.15 -6.07 5.53
CA CYS A 257 20.16 -6.98 6.03
C CYS A 257 19.92 -7.15 7.53
N GLN A 258 19.97 -8.36 8.06
CA GLN A 258 19.89 -8.65 9.50
C GLN A 258 21.10 -8.06 10.23
N CYS A 259 21.20 -6.75 10.30
CA CYS A 259 22.02 -6.09 11.29
C CYS A 259 21.17 -6.04 12.53
N ALA A 260 21.57 -6.74 13.58
CA ALA A 260 20.91 -6.77 14.87
C ALA A 260 20.55 -5.34 15.28
N ALA A 261 19.26 -5.09 15.52
CA ALA A 261 18.81 -3.82 16.06
C ALA A 261 19.59 -3.53 17.37
N PRO A 262 20.03 -2.33 17.61
CA PRO A 262 20.59 -1.98 18.91
C PRO A 262 19.54 -2.27 19.98
N PRO A 263 19.93 -2.84 21.14
CA PRO A 263 18.99 -3.14 22.21
C PRO A 263 18.21 -1.89 22.59
N ARG A 264 16.88 -2.01 22.71
CA ARG A 264 16.05 -0.92 23.24
C ARG A 264 16.66 -0.39 24.52
N PRO A 265 16.75 0.94 24.70
CA PRO A 265 17.08 1.48 26.02
C PRO A 265 16.07 0.94 27.02
N ALA A 266 16.58 0.47 28.17
CA ALA A 266 15.75 -0.02 29.26
C ALA A 266 14.71 1.06 29.63
N PRO A 267 13.46 0.65 30.01
CA PRO A 267 12.46 1.62 30.43
C PRO A 267 13.08 2.48 31.53
N ILE A 268 13.01 3.80 31.34
CA ILE A 268 13.46 4.78 32.36
C ILE A 268 12.58 4.54 33.58
N THR A 269 13.13 3.91 34.58
CA THR A 269 12.50 3.87 35.90
C THR A 269 12.44 5.30 36.42
N ASP A 270 11.23 5.79 36.61
CA ASP A 270 10.96 7.13 37.13
C ASP A 270 11.74 7.33 38.43
N PRO A 271 12.72 8.26 38.50
CA PRO A 271 13.50 8.53 39.73
C PRO A 271 12.72 9.30 40.79
N PHE A 272 11.49 9.71 40.46
CA PHE A 272 10.63 10.43 41.40
C PHE A 272 9.43 9.51 41.72
N GLY A 273 9.45 8.97 42.94
CA GLY A 273 8.33 8.17 43.47
C GLY A 273 6.98 8.95 43.44
N PRO A 274 5.86 8.31 43.75
CA PRO A 274 4.52 8.87 43.56
C PRO A 274 4.38 10.23 44.26
N VAL A 275 3.99 11.24 43.51
CA VAL A 275 3.70 12.60 43.99
C VAL A 275 2.57 12.50 45.02
N PRO A 276 2.72 13.09 46.23
CA PRO A 276 1.66 13.10 47.24
C PRO A 276 0.42 13.84 46.70
N VAL A 277 -0.74 13.19 46.76
CA VAL A 277 -2.02 13.78 46.42
C VAL A 277 -2.35 14.90 47.42
N VAL A 278 -2.35 16.14 46.97
CA VAL A 278 -2.83 17.30 47.72
C VAL A 278 -4.38 17.29 47.66
N PRO A 279 -5.09 17.37 48.79
CA PRO A 279 -6.56 17.36 48.76
C PRO A 279 -7.08 18.64 48.07
N GLU A 280 -8.00 18.45 47.15
CA GLU A 280 -8.68 19.55 46.43
C GLU A 280 -9.48 20.40 47.39
N GLY A 281 -9.15 21.69 47.45
CA GLY A 281 -9.99 22.70 48.09
C GLY A 281 -11.23 23.05 47.26
N PRO A 282 -12.30 23.56 47.86
CA PRO A 282 -13.60 23.74 47.18
C PRO A 282 -13.49 24.74 46.02
N ALA A 283 -14.15 24.36 44.91
CA ALA A 283 -14.17 25.11 43.66
C ALA A 283 -14.81 26.53 43.85
N PRO A 284 -14.25 27.57 43.21
CA PRO A 284 -14.86 28.91 43.27
C PRO A 284 -16.16 28.99 42.47
N GLN A 285 -17.23 29.47 43.14
CA GLN A 285 -18.55 29.73 42.50
C GLN A 285 -18.46 30.90 41.52
N CYS A 286 -18.71 30.62 40.25
CA CYS A 286 -18.84 31.65 39.21
C CYS A 286 -20.21 32.34 39.32
N LYS A 287 -20.20 33.63 39.76
CA LYS A 287 -21.41 34.49 39.73
C LYS A 287 -21.71 34.91 38.30
N ARG A 288 -22.89 34.51 37.82
CA ARG A 288 -23.47 35.04 36.57
C ARG A 288 -23.78 36.54 36.76
N ALA A 289 -23.32 37.35 35.83
CA ALA A 289 -23.87 38.68 35.57
C ALA A 289 -24.60 38.65 34.22
N CYS A 290 -25.90 38.76 34.28
CA CYS A 290 -26.75 39.09 33.12
C CYS A 290 -26.62 40.61 32.85
N ALA A 291 -26.39 40.96 31.58
CA ALA A 291 -26.79 42.27 31.09
C ALA A 291 -27.39 42.12 29.68
N ALA A 292 -28.62 42.54 29.57
CA ALA A 292 -29.43 42.56 28.36
C ALA A 292 -29.12 43.78 27.47
N SER A 293 -29.30 43.64 26.15
CA SER A 293 -29.74 44.73 25.25
C SER A 293 -30.00 44.05 23.88
N SER A 294 -31.17 43.86 23.51
CA SER A 294 -32.21 44.38 22.62
C SER A 294 -31.72 45.16 21.39
N ALA A 295 -32.12 44.68 20.24
CA ALA A 295 -32.79 45.30 19.09
C ALA A 295 -32.68 44.40 17.86
N CYS A 296 -33.79 43.80 17.38
CA CYS A 296 -34.68 44.27 16.28
C CYS A 296 -33.89 44.54 14.96
N THR A 297 -34.16 43.89 13.87
CA THR A 297 -35.36 43.99 13.05
C THR A 297 -35.34 42.99 11.88
N ASN A 298 -36.50 42.50 11.55
CA ASN A 298 -36.99 41.82 10.37
C ASN A 298 -36.39 42.26 9.00
N MET A 299 -36.25 41.33 8.05
CA MET A 299 -37.03 41.43 6.81
C MET A 299 -37.09 40.11 6.05
N ALA A 300 -38.26 39.92 5.51
CA ALA A 300 -38.87 38.75 4.93
C ALA A 300 -38.33 38.35 3.53
N ALA A 301 -38.48 37.07 3.30
CA ALA A 301 -38.99 36.33 2.13
C ALA A 301 -39.04 37.02 0.74
N THR A 302 -38.52 36.31 -0.28
CA THR A 302 -39.25 36.00 -1.51
C THR A 302 -38.70 34.71 -2.17
N SER A 303 -39.64 33.91 -2.51
CA SER A 303 -39.78 32.69 -3.23
C SER A 303 -39.45 32.74 -4.73
N ASN A 304 -38.88 31.65 -5.23
CA ASN A 304 -39.26 30.88 -6.42
C ASN A 304 -38.76 31.31 -7.85
N PRO A 305 -38.99 30.45 -8.84
CA PRO A 305 -38.12 29.37 -9.31
C PRO A 305 -37.84 29.48 -10.83
N VAL A 306 -36.85 28.74 -11.32
CA VAL A 306 -36.92 27.95 -12.59
C VAL A 306 -35.81 26.89 -12.53
#